data_d91da3bd2fc7dd480b22b6b9de2d1dc1
#
_entry.id   d91da3bd2fc7dd480b22b6b9de2d1dc1
#
_cell.length_a   1.000
_cell.length_b   1.000
_cell.length_c   1.000
_cell.angle_alpha   90.00
_cell.angle_beta   90.00
_cell.angle_gamma   90.00
#
_symmetry.space_group_name_H-M   'P 1'
#
loop_
_entity.id
_entity.type
_entity.pdbx_description
1 polymer ?
#
loop_
_entity_poly.entity_id
_entity_poly.type
_entity_poly.pdbx_seq_one_letter_code
_entity_poly.pdbx_strand_id
1 'polypeptide(L)'
;MKILVCGAGVAGLSATLYLKRAGHEVTTLETGPKLRTAGGPVDVRGDALDFVKELGLWDEMKAHEVHMTDDMYFIDKDGKKAASFPHNAIKDSPDDLEIERVALIPILAREAGIETFRFGTTIESLDDRGNHVHVKLTDGTEDDYDLVIGTDGVHSLTRKLAFGRPEADFAHFLGVYVGFAPIGPTGPEGTPSVNFNTPGKLIGCVQSRDCEYAVMMFRSPQLSYDYRDPAAIRDIIRNTYTDDLWRTQEMVERSVNNDGLWMDEATQIKMDSWRKGRVFLVGDSAHCATPLSGRGVSIAISGARFLTMALNEFPNDIDAAYARYEELQRPYVDHAQATVYEGIGIVLPESYEEIDARNEMVRQMMSEA
;
A
#
# COMPACT_ATOMS: atom_id res chain seq x y z
N MET A 1 -25.42 -9.76 9.66
CA MET A 1 -24.37 -10.72 10.05
C MET A 1 -23.47 -10.10 11.10
N LYS A 2 -22.90 -10.93 11.97
CA LYS A 2 -21.84 -10.56 12.90
C LYS A 2 -20.49 -10.86 12.26
N ILE A 3 -19.69 -9.83 12.00
CA ILE A 3 -18.49 -9.92 11.16
C ILE A 3 -17.26 -9.45 11.95
N LEU A 4 -16.16 -10.21 11.87
CA LEU A 4 -14.87 -9.82 12.39
C LEU A 4 -13.99 -9.30 11.26
N VAL A 5 -13.43 -8.10 11.43
CA VAL A 5 -12.45 -7.50 10.50
C VAL A 5 -11.09 -7.48 11.21
N CYS A 6 -10.07 -8.07 10.59
CA CYS A 6 -8.75 -8.26 11.17
C CYS A 6 -7.73 -7.34 10.52
N GLY A 7 -7.37 -6.26 11.21
CA GLY A 7 -6.49 -5.20 10.76
C GLY A 7 -7.22 -3.89 10.47
N ALA A 8 -6.68 -2.77 10.94
CA ALA A 8 -7.24 -1.43 10.78
C ALA A 8 -6.41 -0.55 9.83
N GLY A 9 -5.85 -1.15 8.77
CA GLY A 9 -5.32 -0.42 7.61
C GLY A 9 -6.44 0.10 6.70
N VAL A 10 -6.09 0.65 5.53
CA VAL A 10 -7.08 1.21 4.59
C VAL A 10 -8.16 0.18 4.24
N ALA A 11 -7.79 -1.06 3.93
CA ALA A 11 -8.75 -2.13 3.62
C ALA A 11 -9.71 -2.41 4.77
N GLY A 12 -9.19 -2.50 6.01
CA GLY A 12 -10.01 -2.80 7.19
C GLY A 12 -10.92 -1.64 7.59
N LEU A 13 -10.42 -0.41 7.52
CA LEU A 13 -11.22 0.79 7.78
C LEU A 13 -12.35 0.92 6.76
N SER A 14 -12.04 0.73 5.47
CA SER A 14 -13.05 0.76 4.40
C SER A 14 -14.06 -0.37 4.54
N ALA A 15 -13.62 -1.60 4.82
CA ALA A 15 -14.52 -2.74 5.03
C ALA A 15 -15.44 -2.50 6.23
N THR A 16 -14.89 -2.04 7.37
CA THR A 16 -15.68 -1.72 8.56
C THR A 16 -16.75 -0.66 8.27
N LEU A 17 -16.34 0.40 7.57
CA LEU A 17 -17.24 1.50 7.21
C LEU A 17 -18.40 1.03 6.32
N TYR A 18 -18.09 0.34 5.22
CA TYR A 18 -19.12 -0.16 4.29
C TYR A 18 -20.04 -1.18 4.95
N LEU A 19 -19.49 -2.15 5.69
CA LEU A 19 -20.28 -3.20 6.35
C LEU A 19 -21.19 -2.63 7.44
N LYS A 20 -20.73 -1.67 8.25
CA LYS A 20 -21.58 -1.00 9.23
C LYS A 20 -22.72 -0.21 8.58
N ARG A 21 -22.43 0.52 7.48
CA ARG A 21 -23.46 1.22 6.71
C ARG A 21 -24.49 0.26 6.07
N ALA A 22 -24.07 -0.95 5.73
CA ALA A 22 -24.95 -2.01 5.27
C ALA A 22 -25.76 -2.71 6.39
N GLY A 23 -25.59 -2.30 7.64
CA GLY A 23 -26.36 -2.81 8.79
C GLY A 23 -25.78 -4.08 9.40
N HIS A 24 -24.51 -4.43 9.13
CA HIS A 24 -23.84 -5.55 9.80
C HIS A 24 -23.29 -5.13 11.17
N GLU A 25 -23.25 -6.08 12.09
CA GLU A 25 -22.52 -5.95 13.36
C GLU A 25 -21.04 -6.24 13.11
N VAL A 26 -20.17 -5.24 13.28
CA VAL A 26 -18.75 -5.36 12.94
C VAL A 26 -17.87 -5.13 14.15
N THR A 27 -17.01 -6.10 14.43
CA THR A 27 -15.88 -5.97 15.36
C THR A 27 -14.60 -5.82 14.54
N THR A 28 -13.79 -4.79 14.82
CA THR A 28 -12.53 -4.57 14.12
C THR A 28 -11.36 -4.67 15.09
N LEU A 29 -10.35 -5.47 14.71
CA LEU A 29 -9.13 -5.68 15.48
C LEU A 29 -7.97 -4.88 14.88
N GLU A 30 -7.07 -4.41 15.74
CA GLU A 30 -5.77 -3.87 15.36
C GLU A 30 -4.70 -4.36 16.33
N THR A 31 -3.63 -4.95 15.77
CA THR A 31 -2.49 -5.47 16.56
C THR A 31 -1.72 -4.37 17.28
N GLY A 32 -1.61 -3.21 16.64
CA GLY A 32 -0.96 -2.05 17.24
C GLY A 32 -1.75 -1.46 18.41
N PRO A 33 -1.11 -0.73 19.31
CA PRO A 33 -1.80 -0.01 20.38
C PRO A 33 -2.57 1.23 19.86
N LYS A 34 -2.35 1.60 18.62
CA LYS A 34 -2.99 2.71 17.90
C LYS A 34 -2.91 2.48 16.40
N LEU A 35 -3.66 3.25 15.62
CA LEU A 35 -3.58 3.23 14.16
C LEU A 35 -2.18 3.60 13.66
N ARG A 36 -1.73 2.91 12.63
CA ARG A 36 -0.51 3.24 11.92
C ARG A 36 -0.81 4.28 10.84
N THR A 37 -0.38 5.51 11.04
CA THR A 37 -0.50 6.61 10.07
C THR A 37 0.78 6.88 9.29
N ALA A 38 1.93 6.34 9.76
CA ALA A 38 3.22 6.50 9.11
C ALA A 38 3.25 5.88 7.70
N GLY A 39 4.04 6.47 6.82
CA GLY A 39 4.21 6.10 5.42
C GLY A 39 4.12 7.33 4.52
N GLY A 40 4.58 7.19 3.28
CA GLY A 40 4.47 8.24 2.27
C GLY A 40 3.04 8.49 1.80
N PRO A 41 2.86 9.50 0.93
CA PRO A 41 1.60 9.74 0.24
C PRO A 41 1.12 8.49 -0.52
N VAL A 42 -0.17 8.42 -0.73
CA VAL A 42 -0.83 7.30 -1.42
C VAL A 42 -1.85 7.82 -2.43
N ASP A 43 -2.05 7.03 -3.48
CA ASP A 43 -2.96 7.36 -4.55
C ASP A 43 -4.33 6.72 -4.36
N VAL A 44 -5.38 7.51 -4.58
CA VAL A 44 -6.75 7.05 -4.77
C VAL A 44 -7.13 7.30 -6.22
N ARG A 45 -7.36 6.24 -6.99
CA ARG A 45 -7.51 6.29 -8.45
C ARG A 45 -8.74 5.53 -8.93
N GLY A 46 -9.19 5.90 -10.13
CA GLY A 46 -10.27 5.21 -10.82
C GLY A 46 -11.56 5.14 -10.00
N ASP A 47 -12.25 3.99 -10.04
CA ASP A 47 -13.55 3.80 -9.37
C ASP A 47 -13.48 3.98 -7.84
N ALA A 48 -12.29 3.87 -7.23
CA ALA A 48 -12.13 4.16 -5.80
C ALA A 48 -12.50 5.61 -5.46
N LEU A 49 -12.34 6.54 -6.39
CA LEU A 49 -12.78 7.93 -6.23
C LEU A 49 -14.31 8.05 -6.12
N ASP A 50 -15.03 7.30 -6.97
CA ASP A 50 -16.49 7.29 -6.94
C ASP A 50 -17.00 6.67 -5.63
N PHE A 51 -16.31 5.65 -5.12
CA PHE A 51 -16.62 5.05 -3.82
C PHE A 51 -16.35 6.02 -2.66
N VAL A 52 -15.30 6.82 -2.74
CA VAL A 52 -15.02 7.88 -1.77
C VAL A 52 -16.09 8.98 -1.84
N LYS A 53 -16.55 9.36 -3.05
CA LYS A 53 -17.66 10.30 -3.26
C LYS A 53 -18.99 9.75 -2.69
N GLU A 54 -19.27 8.45 -2.93
CA GLU A 54 -20.44 7.75 -2.36
C GLU A 54 -20.45 7.80 -0.82
N LEU A 55 -19.28 7.70 -0.21
CA LEU A 55 -19.10 7.81 1.25
C LEU A 55 -19.27 9.24 1.77
N GLY A 56 -19.28 10.24 0.89
CA GLY A 56 -19.32 11.68 1.28
C GLY A 56 -17.98 12.19 1.81
N LEU A 57 -16.88 11.53 1.50
CA LEU A 57 -15.53 11.86 2.02
C LEU A 57 -14.68 12.66 1.04
N TRP A 58 -15.17 12.86 -0.18
CA TRP A 58 -14.42 13.50 -1.26
C TRP A 58 -13.87 14.87 -0.90
N ASP A 59 -14.75 15.78 -0.43
CA ASP A 59 -14.35 17.17 -0.17
C ASP A 59 -13.29 17.26 0.94
N GLU A 60 -13.42 16.44 1.98
CA GLU A 60 -12.46 16.41 3.07
C GLU A 60 -11.12 15.81 2.60
N MET A 61 -11.16 14.69 1.86
CA MET A 61 -9.94 14.08 1.31
C MET A 61 -9.26 15.01 0.31
N LYS A 62 -10.03 15.69 -0.56
CA LYS A 62 -9.52 16.67 -1.52
C LYS A 62 -8.86 17.87 -0.85
N ALA A 63 -9.35 18.30 0.31
CA ALA A 63 -8.73 19.38 1.10
C ALA A 63 -7.32 18.99 1.62
N HIS A 64 -7.02 17.69 1.68
CA HIS A 64 -5.72 17.13 2.07
C HIS A 64 -4.93 16.59 0.87
N GLU A 65 -5.31 16.96 -0.36
CA GLU A 65 -4.56 16.59 -1.55
C GLU A 65 -3.11 17.07 -1.47
N VAL A 66 -2.20 16.17 -1.78
CA VAL A 66 -0.80 16.52 -1.98
C VAL A 66 -0.66 17.16 -3.34
N HIS A 67 -0.39 18.46 -3.35
CA HIS A 67 -0.07 19.16 -4.58
C HIS A 67 1.41 18.98 -4.88
N MET A 68 1.70 18.01 -5.73
CA MET A 68 3.03 17.93 -6.35
C MET A 68 3.17 19.13 -7.28
N THR A 69 4.11 20.00 -6.97
CA THR A 69 4.23 21.30 -7.62
C THR A 69 4.73 21.22 -9.05
N ASP A 70 5.47 20.16 -9.39
CA ASP A 70 6.16 20.06 -10.68
C ASP A 70 6.35 18.61 -11.14
N ASP A 71 6.84 18.45 -12.37
CA ASP A 71 7.31 17.20 -12.91
C ASP A 71 8.35 16.54 -12.01
N MET A 72 8.38 15.23 -12.01
CA MET A 72 9.45 14.44 -11.40
C MET A 72 10.68 14.46 -12.29
N TYR A 73 11.81 14.90 -11.79
CA TYR A 73 13.05 14.94 -12.53
C TYR A 73 13.92 13.73 -12.25
N PHE A 74 14.45 13.15 -13.33
CA PHE A 74 15.64 12.32 -13.25
C PHE A 74 16.85 13.24 -13.38
N ILE A 75 17.81 13.10 -12.49
CA ILE A 75 19.01 13.94 -12.42
C ILE A 75 20.27 13.11 -12.62
N ASP A 76 21.34 13.79 -13.06
CA ASP A 76 22.69 13.21 -13.14
C ASP A 76 23.43 13.29 -11.79
N LYS A 77 24.66 12.78 -11.77
CA LYS A 77 25.52 12.78 -10.56
C LYS A 77 25.85 14.18 -10.03
N ASP A 78 25.72 15.21 -10.85
CA ASP A 78 25.96 16.60 -10.50
C ASP A 78 24.68 17.35 -10.12
N GLY A 79 23.54 16.63 -10.05
CA GLY A 79 22.22 17.16 -9.73
C GLY A 79 21.54 17.92 -10.86
N LYS A 80 22.06 17.82 -12.11
CA LYS A 80 21.46 18.46 -13.28
C LYS A 80 20.34 17.60 -13.84
N LYS A 81 19.25 18.23 -14.28
CA LYS A 81 18.13 17.58 -14.92
C LYS A 81 18.58 16.81 -16.17
N ALA A 82 18.41 15.49 -16.14
CA ALA A 82 18.67 14.60 -17.27
C ALA A 82 17.39 14.32 -18.08
N ALA A 83 16.26 14.12 -17.41
CA ALA A 83 14.95 13.96 -18.02
C ALA A 83 13.86 14.45 -17.06
N SER A 84 12.64 14.69 -17.59
CA SER A 84 11.48 15.14 -16.82
C SER A 84 10.31 14.22 -17.13
N PHE A 85 9.75 13.63 -16.10
CA PHE A 85 8.54 12.83 -16.22
C PHE A 85 7.36 13.66 -15.72
N PRO A 86 6.36 13.97 -16.57
CA PRO A 86 5.24 14.77 -16.16
C PRO A 86 4.45 14.05 -15.06
N HIS A 87 4.12 14.77 -14.03
CA HIS A 87 3.34 14.19 -12.92
C HIS A 87 1.99 13.62 -13.38
N ASN A 88 1.36 14.26 -14.36
CA ASN A 88 0.10 13.79 -14.95
C ASN A 88 0.22 12.53 -15.81
N ALA A 89 1.42 12.16 -16.27
CA ALA A 89 1.61 10.94 -17.07
C ALA A 89 1.45 9.65 -16.26
N ILE A 90 1.51 9.73 -14.93
CA ILE A 90 1.28 8.58 -14.04
C ILE A 90 -0.15 8.51 -13.51
N LYS A 91 -0.99 9.49 -13.82
CA LYS A 91 -2.41 9.53 -13.44
C LYS A 91 -3.26 8.77 -14.47
N ASP A 92 -4.27 8.06 -13.99
CA ASP A 92 -5.29 7.44 -14.85
C ASP A 92 -6.35 8.46 -15.25
N SER A 93 -6.58 9.44 -14.40
CA SER A 93 -7.60 10.49 -14.54
C SER A 93 -7.10 11.81 -13.94
N PRO A 94 -7.55 12.97 -14.46
CA PRO A 94 -7.29 14.26 -13.83
C PRO A 94 -7.81 14.36 -12.39
N ASP A 95 -8.80 13.55 -12.04
CA ASP A 95 -9.39 13.50 -10.71
C ASP A 95 -8.59 12.65 -9.71
N ASP A 96 -7.58 11.89 -10.17
CA ASP A 96 -6.78 11.06 -9.29
C ASP A 96 -6.18 11.88 -8.14
N LEU A 97 -6.41 11.39 -6.92
CA LEU A 97 -6.08 12.08 -5.69
C LEU A 97 -4.85 11.42 -5.04
N GLU A 98 -3.79 12.19 -4.88
CA GLU A 98 -2.69 11.83 -3.99
C GLU A 98 -2.94 12.45 -2.61
N ILE A 99 -2.87 11.64 -1.55
CA ILE A 99 -3.16 12.08 -0.18
C ILE A 99 -2.16 11.46 0.82
N GLU A 100 -1.75 12.23 1.82
CA GLU A 100 -0.89 11.69 2.87
C GLU A 100 -1.64 10.68 3.75
N ARG A 101 -0.98 9.57 4.07
CA ARG A 101 -1.56 8.54 4.96
C ARG A 101 -1.94 9.09 6.33
N VAL A 102 -1.20 10.09 6.81
CA VAL A 102 -1.47 10.76 8.10
C VAL A 102 -2.81 11.51 8.07
N ALA A 103 -3.30 11.91 6.91
CA ALA A 103 -4.63 12.51 6.72
C ALA A 103 -5.69 11.44 6.40
N LEU A 104 -5.41 10.53 5.46
CA LEU A 104 -6.37 9.51 4.99
C LEU A 104 -6.85 8.59 6.12
N ILE A 105 -5.92 8.07 6.91
CA ILE A 105 -6.24 7.07 7.95
C ILE A 105 -7.20 7.62 9.02
N PRO A 106 -6.97 8.83 9.60
CA PRO A 106 -7.92 9.41 10.55
C PRO A 106 -9.31 9.69 9.97
N ILE A 107 -9.39 10.13 8.70
CA ILE A 107 -10.67 10.36 8.02
C ILE A 107 -11.47 9.05 7.96
N LEU A 108 -10.87 7.98 7.42
CA LEU A 108 -11.53 6.68 7.34
C LEU A 108 -11.87 6.11 8.73
N ALA A 109 -10.97 6.24 9.69
CA ALA A 109 -11.13 5.70 11.03
C ALA A 109 -12.29 6.35 11.80
N ARG A 110 -12.42 7.68 11.72
CA ARG A 110 -13.54 8.41 12.31
C ARG A 110 -14.87 7.90 11.76
N GLU A 111 -14.97 7.78 10.45
CA GLU A 111 -16.20 7.31 9.79
C GLU A 111 -16.50 5.82 10.04
N ALA A 112 -15.46 5.01 10.23
CA ALA A 112 -15.60 3.61 10.61
C ALA A 112 -16.00 3.41 12.08
N GLY A 113 -15.96 4.48 12.91
CA GLY A 113 -16.27 4.43 14.34
C GLY A 113 -15.14 3.76 15.14
N ILE A 114 -13.95 4.37 15.07
CA ILE A 114 -12.71 3.88 15.70
C ILE A 114 -12.85 3.57 17.20
N GLU A 115 -13.76 4.25 17.90
CA GLU A 115 -14.04 4.05 19.33
C GLU A 115 -14.55 2.65 19.66
N THR A 116 -15.00 1.90 18.64
CA THR A 116 -15.47 0.51 18.79
C THR A 116 -14.40 -0.53 18.47
N PHE A 117 -13.19 -0.09 18.07
CA PHE A 117 -12.11 -1.00 17.67
C PHE A 117 -11.40 -1.60 18.89
N ARG A 118 -10.90 -2.81 18.71
CA ARG A 118 -10.08 -3.51 19.70
C ARG A 118 -8.62 -3.41 19.30
N PHE A 119 -7.88 -2.56 20.01
CA PHE A 119 -6.44 -2.37 19.81
C PHE A 119 -5.61 -3.34 20.66
N GLY A 120 -4.36 -3.58 20.24
CA GLY A 120 -3.42 -4.44 20.97
C GLY A 120 -3.81 -5.92 20.94
N THR A 121 -4.70 -6.32 20.02
CA THR A 121 -5.15 -7.72 19.94
C THR A 121 -5.28 -8.18 18.48
N THR A 122 -5.18 -9.47 18.29
CA THR A 122 -5.37 -10.12 16.98
C THR A 122 -5.91 -11.54 17.18
N ILE A 123 -6.13 -12.25 16.09
CA ILE A 123 -6.56 -13.65 16.11
C ILE A 123 -5.41 -14.52 16.63
N GLU A 124 -5.72 -15.41 17.57
CA GLU A 124 -4.85 -16.51 17.99
C GLU A 124 -5.16 -17.79 17.17
N SER A 125 -6.47 -18.09 17.01
CA SER A 125 -6.92 -19.23 16.20
C SER A 125 -8.27 -18.99 15.56
N LEU A 126 -8.51 -19.69 14.43
CA LEU A 126 -9.74 -19.73 13.66
C LEU A 126 -10.21 -21.18 13.52
N ASP A 127 -11.50 -21.44 13.78
CA ASP A 127 -12.14 -22.74 13.53
C ASP A 127 -13.45 -22.51 12.75
N ASP A 128 -13.40 -22.72 11.41
CA ASP A 128 -14.56 -22.61 10.54
C ASP A 128 -15.44 -23.85 10.68
N ARG A 129 -16.58 -23.70 11.32
CA ARG A 129 -17.58 -24.75 11.57
C ARG A 129 -18.66 -24.87 10.49
N GLY A 130 -18.47 -24.19 9.36
CA GLY A 130 -19.35 -24.22 8.20
C GLY A 130 -20.51 -23.23 8.27
N ASN A 131 -21.16 -23.05 9.41
CA ASN A 131 -22.22 -22.04 9.62
C ASN A 131 -21.74 -20.78 10.34
N HIS A 132 -20.59 -20.82 11.03
CA HIS A 132 -19.92 -19.71 11.70
C HIS A 132 -18.42 -20.02 11.84
N VAL A 133 -17.64 -19.02 12.18
CA VAL A 133 -16.21 -19.15 12.54
C VAL A 133 -16.08 -18.91 14.03
N HIS A 134 -15.58 -19.88 14.76
CA HIS A 134 -15.19 -19.71 16.14
C HIS A 134 -13.78 -19.10 16.18
N VAL A 135 -13.64 -17.97 16.87
CA VAL A 135 -12.39 -17.19 16.90
C VAL A 135 -11.93 -17.06 18.33
N LYS A 136 -10.65 -17.40 18.59
CA LYS A 136 -9.96 -17.06 19.80
C LYS A 136 -8.98 -15.91 19.53
N LEU A 137 -9.00 -14.91 20.39
CA LEU A 137 -8.13 -13.73 20.32
C LEU A 137 -6.95 -13.83 21.28
N THR A 138 -5.89 -13.08 20.98
CA THR A 138 -4.66 -13.05 21.80
C THR A 138 -4.85 -12.49 23.20
N ASP A 139 -5.95 -11.77 23.47
CA ASP A 139 -6.32 -11.31 24.81
C ASP A 139 -7.10 -12.35 25.63
N GLY A 140 -7.27 -13.55 25.06
CA GLY A 140 -7.97 -14.68 25.69
C GLY A 140 -9.48 -14.68 25.52
N THR A 141 -10.07 -13.71 24.83
CA THR A 141 -11.51 -13.73 24.50
C THR A 141 -11.80 -14.67 23.35
N GLU A 142 -12.97 -15.32 23.41
CA GLU A 142 -13.46 -16.20 22.33
C GLU A 142 -14.88 -15.76 21.94
N ASP A 143 -15.19 -15.83 20.65
CA ASP A 143 -16.50 -15.44 20.13
C ASP A 143 -16.77 -16.11 18.77
N ASP A 144 -18.04 -16.22 18.39
CA ASP A 144 -18.49 -16.77 17.13
C ASP A 144 -18.90 -15.64 16.18
N TYR A 145 -18.45 -15.75 14.92
CA TYR A 145 -18.74 -14.78 13.85
C TYR A 145 -19.34 -15.48 12.63
N ASP A 146 -20.29 -14.83 11.98
CA ASP A 146 -20.85 -15.33 10.71
C ASP A 146 -19.79 -15.31 9.59
N LEU A 147 -18.87 -14.34 9.66
CA LEU A 147 -17.81 -14.13 8.68
C LEU A 147 -16.57 -13.52 9.34
N VAL A 148 -15.39 -13.92 8.89
CA VAL A 148 -14.11 -13.28 9.23
C VAL A 148 -13.51 -12.67 7.97
N ILE A 149 -13.06 -11.42 8.03
CA ILE A 149 -12.44 -10.71 6.93
C ILE A 149 -11.02 -10.34 7.33
N GLY A 150 -10.03 -10.95 6.66
CA GLY A 150 -8.62 -10.61 6.81
C GLY A 150 -8.29 -9.37 6.00
N THR A 151 -7.80 -8.33 6.68
CA THR A 151 -7.33 -7.06 6.12
C THR A 151 -5.98 -6.67 6.74
N ASP A 152 -5.25 -7.69 7.20
CA ASP A 152 -4.04 -7.59 8.03
C ASP A 152 -2.74 -7.53 7.23
N GLY A 153 -2.84 -7.10 5.95
CA GLY A 153 -1.72 -6.70 5.12
C GLY A 153 -0.96 -7.87 4.47
N VAL A 154 0.18 -7.55 3.87
CA VAL A 154 0.98 -8.49 3.07
C VAL A 154 1.41 -9.73 3.87
N HIS A 155 1.75 -9.57 5.15
CA HIS A 155 2.14 -10.65 6.06
C HIS A 155 0.96 -11.24 6.86
N SER A 156 -0.21 -11.35 6.23
CA SER A 156 -1.48 -11.70 6.84
C SER A 156 -1.44 -12.98 7.69
N LEU A 157 -1.70 -12.82 8.98
CA LEU A 157 -1.92 -13.93 9.90
C LEU A 157 -3.26 -14.63 9.62
N THR A 158 -4.29 -13.87 9.25
CA THR A 158 -5.60 -14.41 8.88
C THR A 158 -5.48 -15.35 7.69
N ARG A 159 -4.71 -14.96 6.63
CA ARG A 159 -4.40 -15.83 5.49
C ARG A 159 -3.70 -17.10 5.94
N LYS A 160 -2.67 -16.97 6.76
CA LYS A 160 -1.88 -18.12 7.27
C LYS A 160 -2.77 -19.11 8.04
N LEU A 161 -3.60 -18.61 8.96
CA LEU A 161 -4.48 -19.46 9.78
C LEU A 161 -5.58 -20.13 8.95
N ALA A 162 -6.22 -19.39 8.04
CA ALA A 162 -7.33 -19.91 7.24
C ALA A 162 -6.87 -20.93 6.21
N PHE A 163 -5.78 -20.67 5.50
CA PHE A 163 -5.32 -21.53 4.40
C PHE A 163 -4.34 -22.63 4.86
N GLY A 164 -3.76 -22.51 6.04
CA GLY A 164 -2.83 -23.51 6.57
C GLY A 164 -1.55 -23.68 5.74
N ARG A 165 -1.18 -22.64 4.97
CA ARG A 165 -0.04 -22.64 4.05
C ARG A 165 0.95 -21.52 4.41
N PRO A 166 2.25 -21.70 4.17
CA PRO A 166 3.25 -20.67 4.42
C PRO A 166 3.03 -19.47 3.48
N GLU A 167 3.47 -18.30 3.90
CA GLU A 167 3.37 -17.06 3.12
C GLU A 167 4.07 -17.17 1.75
N ALA A 168 5.20 -17.86 1.70
CA ALA A 168 5.97 -18.08 0.48
C ALA A 168 5.19 -18.79 -0.66
N ASP A 169 4.08 -19.47 -0.34
CA ASP A 169 3.22 -20.07 -1.36
C ASP A 169 2.39 -19.05 -2.13
N PHE A 170 2.25 -17.83 -1.58
CA PHE A 170 1.43 -16.75 -2.11
C PHE A 170 2.23 -15.50 -2.46
N ALA A 171 3.37 -15.30 -1.79
CA ALA A 171 4.21 -14.13 -1.93
C ALA A 171 5.16 -14.27 -3.11
N HIS A 172 5.14 -13.31 -4.03
CA HIS A 172 6.00 -13.22 -5.20
C HIS A 172 6.88 -11.99 -5.07
N PHE A 173 8.10 -12.19 -4.57
CA PHE A 173 9.10 -11.13 -4.48
C PHE A 173 9.58 -10.71 -5.88
N LEU A 174 9.63 -9.39 -6.13
CA LEU A 174 9.94 -8.82 -7.45
C LEU A 174 11.42 -8.44 -7.62
N GLY A 175 12.28 -8.84 -6.70
CA GLY A 175 13.71 -8.52 -6.76
C GLY A 175 14.02 -7.06 -6.38
N VAL A 176 13.09 -6.34 -5.74
CA VAL A 176 13.20 -4.92 -5.42
C VAL A 176 12.80 -4.66 -3.97
N TYR A 177 13.53 -3.77 -3.32
CA TYR A 177 13.17 -3.18 -2.03
C TYR A 177 12.77 -1.72 -2.20
N VAL A 178 11.81 -1.28 -1.41
CA VAL A 178 11.28 0.10 -1.42
C VAL A 178 11.37 0.65 -0.01
N GLY A 179 11.98 1.82 0.14
CA GLY A 179 12.09 2.52 1.41
C GLY A 179 11.60 3.96 1.30
N PHE A 180 11.03 4.44 2.38
CA PHE A 180 10.57 5.82 2.56
C PHE A 180 11.01 6.34 3.92
N ALA A 181 11.44 7.60 3.96
CA ALA A 181 11.72 8.28 5.22
C ALA A 181 11.33 9.76 5.12
N PRO A 182 10.60 10.33 6.09
CA PRO A 182 10.49 11.77 6.19
C PRO A 182 11.87 12.35 6.55
N ILE A 183 12.35 13.32 5.79
CA ILE A 183 13.73 13.85 5.97
C ILE A 183 13.78 15.33 6.30
N GLY A 184 12.61 15.98 6.36
CA GLY A 184 12.51 17.43 6.50
C GLY A 184 13.00 18.18 5.26
N PRO A 185 12.98 19.53 5.28
CA PRO A 185 13.34 20.33 4.13
C PRO A 185 14.78 20.07 3.68
N THR A 186 14.98 19.82 2.38
CA THR A 186 16.31 19.63 1.76
C THR A 186 16.73 20.80 0.86
N GLY A 187 15.79 21.72 0.58
CA GLY A 187 16.00 22.90 -0.24
C GLY A 187 14.98 24.00 0.04
N PRO A 188 15.02 25.11 -0.71
CA PRO A 188 13.98 26.14 -0.66
C PRO A 188 12.62 25.59 -1.02
N GLU A 189 11.56 26.24 -0.55
CA GLU A 189 10.18 25.93 -0.95
C GLU A 189 10.06 25.98 -2.49
N GLY A 190 9.39 24.95 -3.07
CA GLY A 190 9.26 24.80 -4.51
C GLY A 190 10.45 24.07 -5.19
N THR A 191 11.38 23.46 -4.42
CA THR A 191 12.38 22.56 -5.00
C THR A 191 11.67 21.35 -5.64
N PRO A 192 11.94 20.99 -6.92
CA PRO A 192 11.25 19.91 -7.59
C PRO A 192 11.58 18.55 -6.98
N SER A 193 10.65 17.60 -7.10
CA SER A 193 10.92 16.18 -6.80
C SER A 193 11.98 15.65 -7.76
N VAL A 194 12.99 14.98 -7.22
CA VAL A 194 14.13 14.48 -8.00
C VAL A 194 14.44 13.03 -7.68
N ASN A 195 14.86 12.30 -8.71
CA ASN A 195 15.33 10.92 -8.59
C ASN A 195 16.74 10.82 -9.21
N PHE A 196 17.66 10.30 -8.44
CA PHE A 196 19.01 9.96 -8.88
C PHE A 196 19.16 8.46 -8.98
N ASN A 197 19.66 7.97 -10.12
CA ASN A 197 19.91 6.56 -10.35
C ASN A 197 21.41 6.24 -10.45
N THR A 198 21.78 5.13 -9.83
CA THR A 198 22.93 4.31 -10.22
C THR A 198 22.41 2.92 -10.62
N PRO A 199 23.19 2.07 -11.32
CA PRO A 199 22.70 0.76 -11.77
C PRO A 199 22.01 -0.03 -10.65
N GLY A 200 20.75 -0.38 -10.87
CA GLY A 200 19.91 -1.12 -9.92
C GLY A 200 19.48 -0.36 -8.67
N LYS A 201 19.75 0.94 -8.56
CA LYS A 201 19.40 1.76 -7.39
C LYS A 201 18.79 3.09 -7.79
N LEU A 202 17.87 3.55 -6.95
CA LEU A 202 17.32 4.90 -7.00
C LEU A 202 17.35 5.48 -5.59
N ILE A 203 17.80 6.71 -5.46
CA ILE A 203 17.57 7.55 -4.29
C ILE A 203 17.01 8.88 -4.75
N GLY A 204 15.95 9.34 -4.12
CA GLY A 204 15.26 10.54 -4.53
C GLY A 204 14.70 11.33 -3.37
N CYS A 205 14.26 12.53 -3.68
CA CYS A 205 13.53 13.38 -2.77
C CYS A 205 12.18 13.74 -3.39
N VAL A 206 11.11 13.38 -2.71
CA VAL A 206 9.74 13.74 -3.09
C VAL A 206 9.28 14.85 -2.19
N GLN A 207 8.89 15.97 -2.79
CA GLN A 207 8.31 17.10 -2.06
C GLN A 207 6.82 16.89 -1.86
N SER A 208 6.39 16.93 -0.62
CA SER A 208 5.00 17.07 -0.21
C SER A 208 4.80 18.45 0.40
N ARG A 209 3.56 18.86 0.55
CA ARG A 209 3.16 20.18 1.08
C ARG A 209 3.83 20.50 2.43
N ASP A 210 3.93 19.51 3.31
CA ASP A 210 4.32 19.72 4.71
C ASP A 210 5.61 18.95 5.10
N CYS A 211 6.15 18.10 4.20
CA CYS A 211 7.31 17.29 4.47
C CYS A 211 8.01 16.87 3.17
N GLU A 212 9.32 16.73 3.23
CA GLU A 212 10.09 16.07 2.18
C GLU A 212 10.36 14.62 2.60
N TYR A 213 10.21 13.72 1.63
CA TYR A 213 10.47 12.30 1.82
C TYR A 213 11.64 11.86 0.97
N ALA A 214 12.60 11.15 1.58
CA ALA A 214 13.51 10.34 0.80
C ALA A 214 12.78 9.09 0.29
N VAL A 215 12.96 8.82 -0.99
CA VAL A 215 12.54 7.57 -1.65
C VAL A 215 13.78 6.79 -1.98
N MET A 216 13.83 5.54 -1.56
CA MET A 216 14.95 4.64 -1.78
C MET A 216 14.42 3.36 -2.40
N MET A 217 14.96 2.97 -3.56
CA MET A 217 14.61 1.71 -4.20
C MET A 217 15.89 1.04 -4.68
N PHE A 218 15.98 -0.27 -4.50
CA PHE A 218 17.15 -1.02 -4.98
C PHE A 218 16.79 -2.45 -5.34
N ARG A 219 17.49 -2.96 -6.35
CA ARG A 219 17.43 -4.38 -6.73
C ARG A 219 18.34 -5.20 -5.82
N SER A 220 17.85 -6.34 -5.37
CA SER A 220 18.62 -7.28 -4.56
C SER A 220 18.01 -8.68 -4.65
N PRO A 221 18.77 -9.75 -4.52
CA PRO A 221 18.24 -11.03 -4.07
C PRO A 221 17.48 -10.86 -2.76
N GLN A 222 16.59 -11.80 -2.45
CA GLN A 222 15.82 -11.73 -1.21
C GLN A 222 16.75 -11.74 0.02
N LEU A 223 16.61 -10.71 0.84
CA LEU A 223 17.39 -10.51 2.06
C LEU A 223 16.73 -11.26 3.23
N SER A 224 17.57 -11.78 4.12
CA SER A 224 17.10 -12.38 5.38
C SER A 224 17.23 -11.37 6.51
N TYR A 225 16.13 -10.73 6.90
CA TYR A 225 16.09 -9.77 8.01
C TYR A 225 14.70 -9.77 8.67
N ASP A 226 14.62 -9.25 9.88
CA ASP A 226 13.31 -8.96 10.49
C ASP A 226 12.84 -7.57 10.03
N TYR A 227 11.79 -7.52 9.23
CA TYR A 227 11.18 -6.27 8.75
C TYR A 227 10.62 -5.37 9.86
N ARG A 228 10.52 -5.90 11.09
CA ARG A 228 10.11 -5.17 12.29
C ARG A 228 11.28 -4.59 13.07
N ASP A 229 12.51 -4.95 12.71
CA ASP A 229 13.72 -4.45 13.36
C ASP A 229 14.22 -3.16 12.66
N PRO A 230 14.03 -1.96 13.26
CA PRO A 230 14.50 -0.72 12.66
C PRO A 230 16.02 -0.66 12.52
N ALA A 231 16.78 -1.37 13.35
CA ALA A 231 18.25 -1.38 13.25
C ALA A 231 18.70 -2.13 12.02
N ALA A 232 18.10 -3.32 11.75
CA ALA A 232 18.38 -4.09 10.54
C ALA A 232 18.07 -3.29 9.27
N ILE A 233 16.93 -2.58 9.24
CA ILE A 233 16.55 -1.72 8.11
C ILE A 233 17.58 -0.61 7.89
N ARG A 234 18.01 0.09 8.95
CA ARG A 234 19.03 1.15 8.87
C ARG A 234 20.36 0.64 8.33
N ASP A 235 20.78 -0.55 8.77
CA ASP A 235 22.03 -1.17 8.31
C ASP A 235 21.93 -1.60 6.83
N ILE A 236 20.80 -2.14 6.39
CA ILE A 236 20.57 -2.48 4.98
C ILE A 236 20.68 -1.23 4.11
N ILE A 237 20.02 -0.13 4.48
CA ILE A 237 20.08 1.13 3.72
C ILE A 237 21.50 1.67 3.64
N ARG A 238 22.24 1.76 4.76
CA ARG A 238 23.64 2.21 4.76
C ARG A 238 24.55 1.36 3.90
N ASN A 239 24.39 0.03 3.96
CA ASN A 239 25.21 -0.89 3.21
C ASN A 239 24.90 -0.92 1.72
N THR A 240 23.67 -0.52 1.33
CA THR A 240 23.22 -0.48 -0.06
C THR A 240 23.69 0.77 -0.77
N TYR A 241 23.61 1.93 -0.13
CA TYR A 241 23.91 3.23 -0.72
C TYR A 241 25.27 3.73 -0.23
N THR A 242 26.34 3.12 -0.75
CA THR A 242 27.73 3.41 -0.31
C THR A 242 28.47 4.41 -1.18
N ASP A 243 27.90 4.77 -2.35
CA ASP A 243 28.50 5.79 -3.21
C ASP A 243 28.27 7.20 -2.66
N ASP A 244 29.18 8.12 -3.01
CA ASP A 244 29.13 9.53 -2.63
C ASP A 244 28.79 10.42 -3.85
N LEU A 245 27.91 9.91 -4.70
CA LEU A 245 27.43 10.63 -5.86
C LEU A 245 26.19 11.45 -5.51
N TRP A 246 26.02 12.60 -6.14
CA TRP A 246 24.95 13.55 -5.84
C TRP A 246 24.93 13.85 -4.32
N ARG A 247 23.78 13.70 -3.67
CA ARG A 247 23.57 13.89 -2.22
C ARG A 247 23.28 12.57 -1.50
N THR A 248 23.71 11.43 -2.06
CA THR A 248 23.34 10.09 -1.59
C THR A 248 23.61 9.92 -0.10
N GLN A 249 24.82 10.24 0.39
CA GLN A 249 25.15 10.06 1.80
C GLN A 249 24.37 10.97 2.73
N GLU A 250 24.09 12.21 2.33
CA GLU A 250 23.23 13.12 3.10
C GLU A 250 21.80 12.56 3.23
N MET A 251 21.25 12.08 2.14
CA MET A 251 19.89 11.51 2.10
C MET A 251 19.80 10.25 2.95
N VAL A 252 20.78 9.36 2.84
CA VAL A 252 20.89 8.16 3.66
C VAL A 252 20.94 8.51 5.16
N GLU A 253 21.83 9.41 5.56
CA GLU A 253 21.98 9.76 6.99
C GLU A 253 20.71 10.43 7.55
N ARG A 254 20.05 11.31 6.79
CA ARG A 254 18.76 11.88 7.19
C ARG A 254 17.69 10.79 7.37
N SER A 255 17.65 9.82 6.45
CA SER A 255 16.68 8.72 6.47
C SER A 255 16.88 7.77 7.64
N VAL A 256 18.12 7.31 7.87
CA VAL A 256 18.41 6.32 8.91
C VAL A 256 18.36 6.89 10.32
N ASN A 257 18.45 8.22 10.46
CA ASN A 257 18.28 8.91 11.74
C ASN A 257 16.83 9.34 12.02
N ASN A 258 15.88 9.00 11.13
CA ASN A 258 14.47 9.31 11.30
C ASN A 258 13.68 8.07 11.75
N ASP A 259 12.87 8.22 12.78
CA ASP A 259 12.02 7.12 13.29
C ASP A 259 10.87 6.75 12.36
N GLY A 260 10.56 7.58 11.37
CA GLY A 260 9.60 7.31 10.31
C GLY A 260 10.16 6.52 9.13
N LEU A 261 11.43 6.09 9.18
CA LEU A 261 12.01 5.23 8.16
C LEU A 261 11.23 3.91 8.08
N TRP A 262 10.80 3.59 6.89
CA TRP A 262 10.15 2.33 6.54
C TRP A 262 10.83 1.72 5.31
N MET A 263 10.98 0.41 5.29
CA MET A 263 11.45 -0.35 4.14
C MET A 263 10.74 -1.70 4.10
N ASP A 264 10.39 -2.15 2.91
CA ASP A 264 9.82 -3.48 2.69
C ASP A 264 10.17 -4.03 1.31
N GLU A 265 9.91 -5.31 1.12
CA GLU A 265 10.02 -6.01 -0.15
C GLU A 265 8.92 -5.55 -1.11
N ALA A 266 9.26 -5.33 -2.37
CA ALA A 266 8.25 -5.23 -3.42
C ALA A 266 7.69 -6.63 -3.69
N THR A 267 6.65 -6.99 -2.96
CA THR A 267 6.03 -8.33 -3.01
C THR A 267 4.60 -8.23 -3.50
N GLN A 268 4.21 -9.11 -4.42
CA GLN A 268 2.83 -9.34 -4.82
C GLN A 268 2.27 -10.56 -4.10
N ILE A 269 1.03 -10.48 -3.65
CA ILE A 269 0.28 -11.65 -3.17
C ILE A 269 -0.60 -12.14 -4.30
N LYS A 270 -0.37 -13.39 -4.73
CA LYS A 270 -1.13 -14.05 -5.81
C LYS A 270 -1.81 -15.29 -5.27
N MET A 271 -3.12 -15.33 -5.38
CA MET A 271 -3.96 -16.40 -4.87
C MET A 271 -5.03 -16.76 -5.91
N ASP A 272 -5.28 -18.06 -6.07
CA ASP A 272 -6.37 -18.58 -6.92
C ASP A 272 -7.74 -18.19 -6.33
N SER A 273 -7.83 -18.14 -5.01
CA SER A 273 -9.03 -17.76 -4.27
C SER A 273 -8.67 -16.91 -3.06
N TRP A 274 -9.41 -15.83 -2.83
CA TRP A 274 -9.29 -14.96 -1.66
C TRP A 274 -10.21 -15.38 -0.52
N ARG A 275 -10.70 -16.62 -0.56
CA ARG A 275 -11.61 -17.17 0.42
C ARG A 275 -11.23 -18.60 0.80
N LYS A 276 -11.44 -18.92 2.07
CA LYS A 276 -11.47 -20.28 2.57
C LYS A 276 -12.66 -20.42 3.54
N GLY A 277 -13.69 -21.18 3.13
CA GLY A 277 -14.92 -21.29 3.93
C GLY A 277 -15.54 -19.92 4.20
N ARG A 278 -15.66 -19.56 5.49
CA ARG A 278 -16.21 -18.29 5.96
C ARG A 278 -15.13 -17.25 6.31
N VAL A 279 -13.91 -17.48 5.86
CA VAL A 279 -12.82 -16.50 6.00
C VAL A 279 -12.52 -15.89 4.63
N PHE A 280 -12.73 -14.59 4.50
CA PHE A 280 -12.47 -13.81 3.30
C PHE A 280 -11.25 -12.92 3.51
N LEU A 281 -10.57 -12.58 2.41
CA LEU A 281 -9.43 -11.67 2.43
C LEU A 281 -9.73 -10.45 1.55
N VAL A 282 -9.24 -9.28 1.95
CA VAL A 282 -9.41 -8.01 1.23
C VAL A 282 -8.14 -7.17 1.34
N GLY A 283 -7.76 -6.48 0.27
CA GLY A 283 -6.56 -5.66 0.20
C GLY A 283 -5.29 -6.51 0.16
N ASP A 284 -4.21 -6.04 0.76
CA ASP A 284 -2.90 -6.67 0.66
C ASP A 284 -2.86 -8.10 1.23
N SER A 285 -3.75 -8.44 2.15
CA SER A 285 -3.88 -9.82 2.65
C SER A 285 -4.30 -10.82 1.57
N ALA A 286 -5.05 -10.36 0.57
CA ALA A 286 -5.60 -11.14 -0.54
C ALA A 286 -4.76 -11.01 -1.82
N HIS A 287 -4.40 -9.78 -2.16
CA HIS A 287 -3.96 -9.43 -3.51
C HIS A 287 -3.03 -8.21 -3.56
N CYS A 288 -2.09 -8.12 -2.62
CA CYS A 288 -1.09 -7.06 -2.64
C CYS A 288 -0.50 -6.88 -4.05
N ALA A 289 -0.53 -5.65 -4.56
CA ALA A 289 0.04 -5.32 -5.86
C ALA A 289 1.45 -4.72 -5.75
N THR A 290 1.98 -4.57 -4.55
CA THR A 290 3.21 -3.85 -4.16
C THR A 290 3.05 -2.32 -4.17
N PRO A 291 3.82 -1.58 -3.36
CA PRO A 291 3.86 -0.11 -3.39
C PRO A 291 4.16 0.47 -4.77
N LEU A 292 4.93 -0.26 -5.60
CA LEU A 292 5.30 0.16 -6.95
C LEU A 292 4.12 0.29 -7.93
N SER A 293 2.97 -0.29 -7.61
CA SER A 293 1.78 -0.18 -8.44
C SER A 293 1.10 1.19 -8.36
N GLY A 294 1.30 1.93 -7.26
CA GLY A 294 0.53 3.14 -6.96
C GLY A 294 -0.99 2.90 -6.79
N ARG A 295 -1.44 1.63 -6.69
CA ARG A 295 -2.87 1.27 -6.71
C ARG A 295 -3.35 0.55 -5.45
N GLY A 296 -2.46 0.30 -4.48
CA GLY A 296 -2.79 -0.49 -3.29
C GLY A 296 -4.00 0.04 -2.52
N VAL A 297 -4.08 1.36 -2.31
CA VAL A 297 -5.22 2.01 -1.64
C VAL A 297 -6.50 1.89 -2.46
N SER A 298 -6.42 2.10 -3.77
CA SER A 298 -7.59 2.01 -4.66
C SER A 298 -8.20 0.61 -4.64
N ILE A 299 -7.37 -0.44 -4.80
CA ILE A 299 -7.87 -1.83 -4.75
C ILE A 299 -8.28 -2.28 -3.33
N ALA A 300 -7.80 -1.62 -2.28
CA ALA A 300 -8.27 -1.86 -0.91
C ALA A 300 -9.68 -1.29 -0.69
N ILE A 301 -9.93 -0.05 -1.15
CA ILE A 301 -11.25 0.59 -1.06
C ILE A 301 -12.27 -0.13 -1.94
N SER A 302 -11.93 -0.40 -3.22
CA SER A 302 -12.82 -1.12 -4.13
C SER A 302 -13.15 -2.52 -3.64
N GLY A 303 -12.16 -3.26 -3.13
CA GLY A 303 -12.36 -4.60 -2.57
C GLY A 303 -13.32 -4.61 -1.39
N ALA A 304 -13.20 -3.66 -0.47
CA ALA A 304 -14.13 -3.50 0.65
C ALA A 304 -15.56 -3.19 0.17
N ARG A 305 -15.69 -2.29 -0.81
CA ARG A 305 -16.97 -1.91 -1.40
C ARG A 305 -17.62 -3.08 -2.13
N PHE A 306 -16.88 -3.77 -3.01
CA PHE A 306 -17.40 -4.90 -3.79
C PHE A 306 -17.79 -6.08 -2.91
N LEU A 307 -17.00 -6.39 -1.88
CA LEU A 307 -17.37 -7.42 -0.92
C LEU A 307 -18.70 -7.09 -0.23
N THR A 308 -18.86 -5.83 0.23
CA THR A 308 -20.10 -5.42 0.89
C THR A 308 -21.29 -5.46 -0.06
N MET A 309 -21.12 -5.02 -1.33
CA MET A 309 -22.17 -5.14 -2.35
C MET A 309 -22.59 -6.60 -2.54
N ALA A 310 -21.62 -7.49 -2.70
CA ALA A 310 -21.88 -8.92 -2.93
C ALA A 310 -22.59 -9.58 -1.74
N LEU A 311 -22.21 -9.25 -0.51
CA LEU A 311 -22.90 -9.75 0.69
C LEU A 311 -24.35 -9.25 0.79
N ASN A 312 -24.62 -8.02 0.33
CA ASN A 312 -25.99 -7.48 0.28
C ASN A 312 -26.84 -8.09 -0.85
N GLU A 313 -26.21 -8.39 -1.99
CA GLU A 313 -26.86 -9.04 -3.13
C GLU A 313 -27.22 -10.50 -2.82
N PHE A 314 -26.36 -11.20 -2.08
CA PHE A 314 -26.50 -12.61 -1.71
C PHE A 314 -26.44 -12.84 -0.19
N PRO A 315 -27.37 -12.31 0.61
CA PRO A 315 -27.26 -12.28 2.07
C PRO A 315 -27.28 -13.65 2.76
N ASN A 316 -27.80 -14.69 2.06
CA ASN A 316 -27.91 -16.06 2.58
C ASN A 316 -27.07 -17.08 1.79
N ASP A 317 -26.30 -16.63 0.81
CA ASP A 317 -25.48 -17.47 -0.05
C ASP A 317 -24.04 -16.93 -0.11
N ILE A 318 -23.21 -17.42 0.79
CA ILE A 318 -21.81 -17.01 0.92
C ILE A 318 -20.98 -17.39 -0.33
N ASP A 319 -21.34 -18.48 -1.00
CA ASP A 319 -20.64 -18.92 -2.22
C ASP A 319 -20.95 -17.97 -3.38
N ALA A 320 -22.21 -17.61 -3.56
CA ALA A 320 -22.61 -16.61 -4.57
C ALA A 320 -22.04 -15.22 -4.25
N ALA A 321 -22.06 -14.79 -2.99
CA ALA A 321 -21.47 -13.54 -2.56
C ALA A 321 -19.95 -13.50 -2.87
N TYR A 322 -19.23 -14.58 -2.60
CA TYR A 322 -17.81 -14.64 -2.93
C TYR A 322 -17.57 -14.58 -4.46
N ALA A 323 -18.28 -15.36 -5.23
CA ALA A 323 -18.16 -15.37 -6.69
C ALA A 323 -18.38 -13.95 -7.26
N ARG A 324 -19.38 -13.22 -6.74
CA ARG A 324 -19.67 -11.85 -7.15
C ARG A 324 -18.57 -10.87 -6.74
N TYR A 325 -18.06 -10.99 -5.52
CA TYR A 325 -16.91 -10.19 -5.05
C TYR A 325 -15.71 -10.39 -5.95
N GLU A 326 -15.35 -11.64 -6.24
CA GLU A 326 -14.19 -11.97 -7.06
C GLU A 326 -14.38 -11.49 -8.51
N GLU A 327 -15.54 -11.67 -9.10
CA GLU A 327 -15.87 -11.16 -10.45
C GLU A 327 -15.64 -9.65 -10.56
N LEU A 328 -16.07 -8.88 -9.55
CA LEU A 328 -15.93 -7.43 -9.54
C LEU A 328 -14.51 -6.96 -9.29
N GLN A 329 -13.80 -7.61 -8.35
CA GLN A 329 -12.49 -7.13 -7.88
C GLN A 329 -11.32 -7.64 -8.72
N ARG A 330 -11.41 -8.85 -9.33
CA ARG A 330 -10.29 -9.50 -10.03
C ARG A 330 -9.70 -8.63 -11.15
N PRO A 331 -10.48 -7.97 -12.03
CA PRO A 331 -9.92 -7.14 -13.09
C PRO A 331 -9.04 -5.99 -12.57
N TYR A 332 -9.41 -5.37 -11.45
CA TYR A 332 -8.63 -4.28 -10.84
C TYR A 332 -7.30 -4.79 -10.27
N VAL A 333 -7.34 -5.96 -9.64
CA VAL A 333 -6.16 -6.61 -9.08
C VAL A 333 -5.19 -7.03 -10.18
N ASP A 334 -5.68 -7.70 -11.21
CA ASP A 334 -4.87 -8.18 -12.33
C ASP A 334 -4.19 -7.00 -13.05
N HIS A 335 -4.92 -5.91 -13.28
CA HIS A 335 -4.35 -4.68 -13.83
C HIS A 335 -3.28 -4.08 -12.92
N ALA A 336 -3.57 -3.91 -11.62
CA ALA A 336 -2.64 -3.33 -10.67
C ALA A 336 -1.36 -4.16 -10.50
N GLN A 337 -1.45 -5.49 -10.60
CA GLN A 337 -0.29 -6.38 -10.53
C GLN A 337 0.52 -6.42 -11.83
N ALA A 338 -0.14 -6.31 -12.99
CA ALA A 338 0.53 -6.39 -14.30
C ALA A 338 1.37 -5.14 -14.59
N THR A 339 0.88 -3.95 -14.27
CA THR A 339 1.55 -2.66 -14.58
C THR A 339 2.89 -2.46 -13.86
N VAL A 340 3.14 -3.18 -12.78
CA VAL A 340 4.37 -3.03 -11.98
C VAL A 340 5.64 -3.41 -12.75
N TYR A 341 5.57 -4.44 -13.58
CA TYR A 341 6.75 -4.97 -14.27
C TYR A 341 7.38 -3.97 -15.25
N GLU A 342 6.56 -3.21 -15.95
CA GLU A 342 7.02 -2.13 -16.86
C GLU A 342 7.63 -0.98 -16.04
N GLY A 343 6.99 -0.60 -14.94
CA GLY A 343 7.43 0.48 -14.06
C GLY A 343 8.81 0.23 -13.45
N ILE A 344 9.10 -1.01 -13.03
CA ILE A 344 10.41 -1.37 -12.45
C ILE A 344 11.56 -1.08 -13.42
N GLY A 345 11.41 -1.40 -14.70
CA GLY A 345 12.43 -1.14 -15.71
C GLY A 345 12.72 0.36 -15.91
N ILE A 346 11.69 1.20 -15.81
CA ILE A 346 11.82 2.66 -15.90
C ILE A 346 12.49 3.25 -14.66
N VAL A 347 12.08 2.79 -13.48
CA VAL A 347 12.52 3.37 -12.19
C VAL A 347 13.89 2.86 -11.77
N LEU A 348 14.22 1.59 -12.05
CA LEU A 348 15.44 0.90 -11.62
C LEU A 348 16.18 0.22 -12.78
N PRO A 349 16.73 0.98 -13.74
CA PRO A 349 17.61 0.45 -14.78
C PRO A 349 18.83 -0.26 -14.16
N GLU A 350 19.32 -1.32 -14.83
CA GLU A 350 20.38 -2.18 -14.28
C GLU A 350 21.79 -1.80 -14.74
N SER A 351 21.89 -0.88 -15.72
CA SER A 351 23.17 -0.37 -16.22
C SER A 351 23.11 1.13 -16.50
N TYR A 352 24.26 1.78 -16.68
CA TYR A 352 24.32 3.19 -17.08
C TYR A 352 23.77 3.39 -18.49
N GLU A 353 23.96 2.43 -19.39
CA GLU A 353 23.41 2.43 -20.73
C GLU A 353 21.87 2.43 -20.71
N GLU A 354 21.27 1.66 -19.83
CA GLU A 354 19.82 1.65 -19.62
C GLU A 354 19.30 2.94 -19.00
N ILE A 355 20.06 3.56 -18.06
CA ILE A 355 19.73 4.87 -17.49
C ILE A 355 19.70 5.93 -18.60
N ASP A 356 20.71 5.94 -19.49
CA ASP A 356 20.78 6.89 -20.60
C ASP A 356 19.66 6.65 -21.62
N ALA A 357 19.38 5.39 -21.96
CA ALA A 357 18.31 5.01 -22.87
C ALA A 357 16.92 5.42 -22.32
N ARG A 358 16.67 5.19 -21.01
CA ARG A 358 15.46 5.62 -20.33
C ARG A 358 15.31 7.16 -20.39
N ASN A 359 16.39 7.89 -20.09
CA ASN A 359 16.37 9.35 -20.10
C ASN A 359 16.05 9.89 -21.50
N GLU A 360 16.60 9.25 -22.55
CA GLU A 360 16.30 9.62 -23.95
C GLU A 360 14.84 9.31 -24.31
N MET A 361 14.34 8.12 -23.96
CA MET A 361 12.95 7.74 -24.17
C MET A 361 11.99 8.76 -23.51
N VAL A 362 12.24 9.14 -22.27
CA VAL A 362 11.41 10.10 -21.54
C VAL A 362 11.45 11.48 -22.22
N ARG A 363 12.62 11.94 -22.68
CA ARG A 363 12.74 13.21 -23.44
C ARG A 363 11.95 13.19 -24.74
N GLN A 364 11.96 12.08 -25.47
CA GLN A 364 11.21 11.92 -26.72
C GLN A 364 9.70 11.96 -26.48
N MET A 365 9.20 11.22 -25.49
CA MET A 365 7.78 11.25 -25.11
C MET A 365 7.30 12.67 -24.77
N MET A 366 8.17 13.47 -24.12
CA MET A 366 7.85 14.85 -23.76
C MET A 366 7.93 15.83 -24.93
N SER A 367 8.64 15.51 -26.01
CA SER A 367 8.71 16.36 -27.18
C SER A 367 7.53 16.16 -28.15
N GLU A 368 6.78 15.06 -28.01
CA GLU A 368 5.62 14.68 -28.83
C GLU A 368 4.27 15.01 -28.11
N ALA A 369 4.29 15.34 -26.82
CA ALA A 369 3.13 15.74 -26.04
C ALA A 369 2.95 17.26 -26.00
#